data_518b1595b1e033b5b4eb1e42360bdc9c
#
_entry.id   518b1595b1e033b5b4eb1e42360bdc9c
#
_cell.length_a   1.000
_cell.length_b   1.000
_cell.length_c   1.000
_cell.angle_alpha   90.00
_cell.angle_beta   90.00
_cell.angle_gamma   90.00
#
_symmetry.space_group_name_H-M   'P 1'
#
loop_
_entity.id
_entity.type
_entity.pdbx_description
1 polymer ?
#
loop_
_entity_poly.entity_id
_entity_poly.type
_entity_poly.pdbx_seq_one_letter_code
_entity_poly.pdbx_strand_id
1 'polypeptide(L)'
;MNQRLQAESLLRVFVRGQLASFYWGQFASSLVDLGLSSDKNVNVRVETKGSSTRLWVSPQRGSENYVAIVHFNGSKLVRRQCRGITPVSADHKAAVCPEGWKAFEIPEV
;
A
#
# COMPACT_ATOMS: atom_id res chain seq x y z
N MET A 1 3.27 4.50 -20.68
CA MET A 1 3.19 5.06 -19.32
C MET A 1 4.14 4.32 -18.40
N ASN A 2 4.81 5.02 -17.53
CA ASN A 2 5.77 4.46 -16.60
C ASN A 2 5.04 3.68 -15.49
N GLN A 3 5.34 2.40 -15.36
CA GLN A 3 4.70 1.55 -14.35
C GLN A 3 4.99 1.98 -12.93
N ARG A 4 6.17 2.57 -12.71
CA ARG A 4 6.52 3.12 -11.40
C ARG A 4 5.59 4.26 -11.01
N LEU A 5 5.28 5.16 -11.93
CA LEU A 5 4.35 6.26 -11.67
C LEU A 5 2.94 5.76 -11.40
N GLN A 6 2.52 4.70 -12.11
CA GLN A 6 1.22 4.08 -11.84
C GLN A 6 1.18 3.46 -10.44
N ALA A 7 2.24 2.75 -10.05
CA ALA A 7 2.31 2.14 -8.73
C ALA A 7 2.29 3.20 -7.64
N GLU A 8 3.12 4.24 -7.77
CA GLU A 8 3.16 5.33 -6.78
C GLU A 8 1.82 6.04 -6.66
N SER A 9 1.13 6.24 -7.79
CA SER A 9 -0.19 6.86 -7.78
C SER A 9 -1.20 6.00 -7.01
N LEU A 10 -1.19 4.67 -7.26
CA LEU A 10 -2.07 3.76 -6.54
C LEU A 10 -1.79 3.77 -5.04
N LEU A 11 -0.52 3.74 -4.66
CA LEU A 11 -0.14 3.77 -3.24
C LEU A 11 -0.64 5.06 -2.57
N ARG A 12 -0.45 6.19 -3.23
CA ARG A 12 -0.85 7.49 -2.69
C ARG A 12 -2.36 7.56 -2.49
N VAL A 13 -3.12 7.15 -3.49
CA VAL A 13 -4.59 7.18 -3.42
C VAL A 13 -5.09 6.18 -2.39
N PHE A 14 -4.46 5.01 -2.31
CA PHE A 14 -4.80 4.01 -1.30
C PHE A 14 -4.61 4.56 0.11
N VAL A 15 -3.45 5.14 0.40
CA VAL A 15 -3.16 5.70 1.71
C VAL A 15 -4.19 6.77 2.08
N ARG A 16 -4.44 7.69 1.15
CA ARG A 16 -5.40 8.77 1.37
C ARG A 16 -6.80 8.22 1.63
N GLY A 17 -7.22 7.24 0.84
CA GLY A 17 -8.53 6.61 1.01
C GLY A 17 -8.66 5.87 2.32
N GLN A 18 -7.61 5.15 2.75
CA GLN A 18 -7.65 4.42 4.01
C GLN A 18 -7.64 5.34 5.22
N LEU A 19 -6.93 6.46 5.15
CA LEU A 19 -6.99 7.45 6.22
C LEU A 19 -8.42 7.98 6.39
N ALA A 20 -9.09 8.28 5.28
CA ALA A 20 -10.48 8.72 5.31
C ALA A 20 -11.41 7.63 5.83
N SER A 21 -11.23 6.40 5.36
CA SER A 21 -12.07 5.27 5.77
C SER A 21 -11.96 4.99 7.27
N PHE A 22 -10.75 5.04 7.80
CA PHE A 22 -10.53 4.80 9.22
C PHE A 22 -11.19 5.89 10.10
N TYR A 23 -11.22 7.12 9.58
CA TYR A 23 -11.93 8.21 10.26
C TYR A 23 -13.40 7.87 10.50
N TRP A 24 -14.00 7.10 9.59
CA TRP A 24 -15.40 6.66 9.69
C TRP A 24 -15.57 5.34 10.45
N GLY A 25 -14.49 4.80 11.02
CA GLY A 25 -14.58 3.66 11.92
C GLY A 25 -13.67 2.48 11.61
N GLN A 26 -13.31 2.25 10.37
CA GLN A 26 -12.47 1.10 10.02
C GLN A 26 -11.83 1.26 8.64
N PHE A 27 -10.75 0.54 8.42
CA PHE A 27 -10.13 0.48 7.10
C PHE A 27 -11.02 -0.28 6.11
N ALA A 28 -10.98 0.14 4.86
CA ALA A 28 -11.61 -0.59 3.78
C ALA A 28 -10.85 -1.89 3.50
N SER A 29 -11.55 -2.95 3.12
CA SER A 29 -10.95 -4.25 2.88
C SER A 29 -10.60 -4.50 1.41
N SER A 30 -10.95 -3.59 0.50
CA SER A 30 -10.67 -3.74 -0.92
C SER A 30 -10.56 -2.38 -1.59
N LEU A 31 -9.96 -2.38 -2.80
CA LEU A 31 -9.90 -1.16 -3.60
C LEU A 31 -11.29 -0.68 -4.00
N VAL A 32 -12.20 -1.62 -4.29
CA VAL A 32 -13.56 -1.27 -4.67
C VAL A 32 -14.25 -0.47 -3.57
N ASP A 33 -14.05 -0.86 -2.31
CA ASP A 33 -14.62 -0.15 -1.17
C ASP A 33 -14.08 1.28 -1.05
N LEU A 34 -12.91 1.54 -1.62
CA LEU A 34 -12.32 2.88 -1.66
C LEU A 34 -12.71 3.65 -2.94
N GLY A 35 -13.49 3.03 -3.82
CA GLY A 35 -13.84 3.62 -5.11
C GLY A 35 -12.69 3.60 -6.10
N LEU A 36 -11.73 2.71 -5.90
CA LEU A 36 -10.55 2.62 -6.75
C LEU A 36 -10.60 1.38 -7.63
N SER A 37 -9.88 1.44 -8.74
CA SER A 37 -9.71 0.29 -9.62
C SER A 37 -8.24 0.19 -10.00
N SER A 38 -7.78 -1.04 -10.23
CA SER A 38 -6.42 -1.27 -10.68
C SER A 38 -6.39 -1.43 -12.19
N ASP A 39 -5.28 -0.99 -12.78
CA ASP A 39 -4.99 -1.25 -14.18
C ASP A 39 -4.60 -2.73 -14.34
N LYS A 40 -4.95 -3.32 -15.48
CA LYS A 40 -4.58 -4.69 -15.79
C LYS A 40 -3.07 -4.90 -15.93
N ASN A 41 -2.30 -3.83 -16.02
CA ASN A 41 -0.83 -3.89 -16.11
C ASN A 41 -0.16 -4.03 -14.76
N VAL A 42 -0.90 -4.00 -13.67
CA VAL A 42 -0.37 -4.19 -12.34
C VAL A 42 -1.22 -5.19 -11.57
N ASN A 43 -0.56 -5.99 -10.75
CA ASN A 43 -1.25 -6.88 -9.83
C ASN A 43 -1.30 -6.20 -8.48
N VAL A 44 -2.48 -6.18 -7.88
CA VAL A 44 -2.67 -5.52 -6.59
C VAL A 44 -3.31 -6.49 -5.61
N ARG A 45 -2.97 -6.34 -4.34
CA ARG A 45 -3.56 -7.11 -3.27
C ARG A 45 -3.72 -6.21 -2.05
N VAL A 46 -4.91 -6.20 -1.49
CA VAL A 46 -5.19 -5.46 -0.26
C VAL A 46 -5.31 -6.44 0.90
N GLU A 47 -4.59 -6.16 1.96
CA GLU A 47 -4.69 -6.94 3.19
C GLU A 47 -5.07 -5.99 4.33
N THR A 48 -6.22 -6.22 4.92
CA THR A 48 -6.69 -5.43 6.06
C THR A 48 -6.89 -6.36 7.24
N LYS A 49 -6.30 -5.99 8.37
CA LYS A 49 -6.42 -6.78 9.58
C LYS A 49 -6.40 -5.86 10.80
N GLY A 50 -7.54 -5.74 11.45
CA GLY A 50 -7.65 -4.92 12.65
C GLY A 50 -7.24 -3.47 12.43
N SER A 51 -6.17 -3.06 13.05
CA SER A 51 -5.68 -1.69 13.03
C SER A 51 -4.65 -1.41 11.94
N SER A 52 -4.46 -2.32 11.00
CA SER A 52 -3.52 -2.10 9.90
C SER A 52 -4.08 -2.53 8.56
N THR A 53 -3.62 -1.89 7.50
CA THR A 53 -4.00 -2.24 6.14
C THR A 53 -2.81 -2.02 5.22
N ARG A 54 -2.72 -2.84 4.17
CA ARG A 54 -1.62 -2.79 3.21
C ARG A 54 -2.12 -2.96 1.81
N LEU A 55 -1.48 -2.25 0.90
CA LEU A 55 -1.66 -2.47 -0.53
C LEU A 55 -0.33 -2.92 -1.12
N TRP A 56 -0.33 -4.12 -1.67
CA TRP A 56 0.82 -4.65 -2.42
C TRP A 56 0.59 -4.40 -3.90
N VAL A 57 1.56 -3.81 -4.57
CA VAL A 57 1.49 -3.52 -5.99
C VAL A 57 2.68 -4.18 -6.67
N SER A 58 2.38 -5.05 -7.65
CA SER A 58 3.39 -5.75 -8.44
C SER A 58 3.13 -5.47 -9.91
N PRO A 59 3.88 -4.55 -10.53
CA PRO A 59 3.76 -4.33 -11.97
C PRO A 59 4.08 -5.60 -12.75
N GLN A 60 3.36 -5.85 -13.82
CA GLN A 60 3.58 -7.05 -14.63
C GLN A 60 4.93 -7.03 -15.34
N ARG A 61 5.46 -5.85 -15.60
CA ARG A 61 6.76 -5.67 -16.21
C ARG A 61 7.67 -4.97 -15.23
N GLY A 62 8.91 -5.41 -15.14
CA GLY A 62 9.86 -4.88 -14.18
C GLY A 62 9.97 -5.77 -12.97
N SER A 63 10.96 -5.50 -12.14
CA SER A 63 11.30 -6.33 -10.99
C SER A 63 10.98 -5.66 -9.66
N GLU A 64 10.61 -4.39 -9.66
CA GLU A 64 10.36 -3.65 -8.43
C GLU A 64 8.91 -3.77 -8.01
N ASN A 65 8.70 -4.13 -6.75
CA ASN A 65 7.38 -4.21 -6.14
C ASN A 65 7.22 -3.11 -5.10
N TYR A 66 5.99 -2.81 -4.74
CA TYR A 66 5.67 -1.69 -3.87
C TYR A 66 4.66 -2.12 -2.81
N VAL A 67 4.72 -1.49 -1.66
CA VAL A 67 3.70 -1.66 -0.63
C VAL A 67 3.43 -0.33 0.05
N ALA A 68 2.16 -0.05 0.31
CA ALA A 68 1.74 1.03 1.19
C ALA A 68 1.15 0.42 2.44
N ILE A 69 1.57 0.91 3.58
CA ILE A 69 1.11 0.43 4.88
C ILE A 69 0.49 1.61 5.62
N VAL A 70 -0.72 1.42 6.14
CA VAL A 70 -1.36 2.36 7.05
C VAL A 70 -1.71 1.61 8.32
N HIS A 71 -1.33 2.16 9.45
CA HIS A 71 -1.40 1.47 10.72
C HIS A 71 -1.77 2.46 11.84
N PHE A 72 -2.71 2.05 12.69
CA PHE A 72 -3.07 2.83 13.87
C PHE A 72 -2.33 2.26 15.08
N ASN A 73 -1.49 3.09 15.71
CA ASN A 73 -0.64 2.63 16.81
C ASN A 73 -1.27 2.84 18.20
N GLY A 74 -2.56 3.15 18.24
CA GLY A 74 -3.28 3.42 19.49
C GLY A 74 -3.47 4.90 19.78
N SER A 75 -2.71 5.78 19.12
CA SER A 75 -2.83 7.22 19.29
C SER A 75 -2.93 7.98 17.99
N LYS A 76 -2.29 7.50 16.92
CA LYS A 76 -2.32 8.17 15.62
C LYS A 76 -2.16 7.16 14.50
N LEU A 77 -2.52 7.58 13.29
CA LEU A 77 -2.31 6.80 12.09
C LEU A 77 -0.89 7.04 11.56
N VAL A 78 -0.19 5.96 11.30
CA VAL A 78 1.15 5.97 10.73
C VAL A 78 1.05 5.40 9.33
N ARG A 79 1.70 6.06 8.36
CA ARG A 79 1.74 5.58 6.99
C ARG A 79 3.18 5.39 6.54
N ARG A 80 3.39 4.39 5.69
CA ARG A 80 4.71 4.10 5.15
C ARG A 80 4.55 3.49 3.77
N GLN A 81 5.43 3.89 2.85
CA GLN A 81 5.52 3.29 1.54
C GLN A 81 6.90 2.67 1.40
N CYS A 82 6.95 1.48 0.83
CA CYS A 82 8.20 0.74 0.65
C CYS A 82 8.27 0.19 -0.77
N ARG A 83 9.50 0.03 -1.27
CA ARG A 83 9.74 -0.59 -2.57
C ARG A 83 10.93 -1.53 -2.48
N GLY A 84 10.90 -2.60 -3.25
CA GLY A 84 11.97 -3.57 -3.27
C GLY A 84 11.79 -4.61 -4.34
N ILE A 85 12.81 -5.44 -4.50
CA ILE A 85 12.81 -6.49 -5.52
C ILE A 85 12.82 -7.89 -4.91
N THR A 86 13.00 -8.02 -3.61
CA THR A 86 13.05 -9.33 -2.95
C THR A 86 11.65 -9.83 -2.65
N PRO A 87 11.43 -11.16 -2.69
CA PRO A 87 10.15 -11.73 -2.29
C PRO A 87 9.85 -11.44 -0.83
N VAL A 88 8.57 -11.28 -0.52
CA VAL A 88 8.12 -11.01 0.84
C VAL A 88 7.73 -12.31 1.50
N SER A 89 8.16 -12.52 2.73
CA SER A 89 7.75 -13.67 3.53
C SER A 89 6.25 -13.60 3.81
N ALA A 90 5.60 -14.76 3.78
CA ALA A 90 4.19 -14.85 4.15
C ALA A 90 3.93 -14.41 5.60
N ASP A 91 4.95 -14.43 6.44
CA ASP A 91 4.85 -14.04 7.84
C ASP A 91 5.19 -12.56 8.08
N HIS A 92 5.35 -11.78 7.01
CA HIS A 92 5.70 -10.37 7.18
C HIS A 92 4.67 -9.64 8.03
N LYS A 93 5.13 -9.11 9.15
CA LYS A 93 4.27 -8.38 10.10
C LYS A 93 4.41 -6.87 9.88
N ALA A 94 3.41 -6.35 9.75
CA ALA A 94 2.76 -5.23 9.34
C ALA A 94 3.26 -3.81 9.37
N ALA A 95 4.05 -3.29 10.19
CA ALA A 95 4.24 -1.84 10.26
C ALA A 95 5.58 -1.34 9.72
N VAL A 96 6.39 -2.25 9.20
CA VAL A 96 7.74 -1.93 8.71
C VAL A 96 7.92 -2.46 7.31
N CYS A 97 8.90 -1.89 6.60
CA CYS A 97 9.24 -2.38 5.28
C CYS A 97 9.73 -3.83 5.34
N PRO A 98 9.40 -4.65 4.33
CA PRO A 98 9.98 -5.99 4.23
C PRO A 98 11.50 -5.93 4.19
N GLU A 99 12.15 -7.00 4.64
CA GLU A 99 13.60 -7.07 4.64
C GLU A 99 14.14 -6.88 3.23
N GLY A 100 15.14 -6.00 3.10
CA GLY A 100 15.74 -5.67 1.81
C GLY A 100 15.01 -4.60 1.03
N TRP A 101 13.83 -4.19 1.49
CA TRP A 101 13.07 -3.11 0.84
C TRP A 101 13.44 -1.77 1.47
N LYS A 102 13.18 -0.69 0.71
CA LYS A 102 13.49 0.66 1.16
C LYS A 102 12.21 1.47 1.30
N ALA A 103 12.10 2.20 2.41
CA ALA A 103 11.04 3.18 2.57
C ALA A 103 11.27 4.35 1.63
N PHE A 104 10.19 4.94 1.12
CA PHE A 104 10.27 6.13 0.28
C PHE A 104 9.04 6.98 0.51
N GLU A 105 9.13 8.25 0.12
CA GLU A 105 8.01 9.16 0.20
C GLU A 105 7.48 9.45 -1.20
N ILE A 106 6.16 9.52 -1.31
CA ILE A 106 5.49 9.89 -2.54
C ILE A 106 5.11 11.34 -2.42
N PRO A 107 5.62 12.23 -3.30
CA PRO A 107 5.28 13.64 -3.23
C PRO A 107 3.78 13.84 -3.35
N GLU A 108 3.23 14.65 -2.48
CA GLU A 108 1.85 15.09 -2.60
C GLU A 108 1.81 16.31 -3.52
N VAL A 109 0.98 16.22 -4.51
CA VAL A 109 0.83 17.31 -5.48
C VAL A 109 -0.39 18.12 -5.12
#